data_9fcb68ff2ac11136f3ef2d6422bfa905
#
_entry.id   9fcb68ff2ac11136f3ef2d6422bfa905
#
_cell.length_a   1.000
_cell.length_b   1.000
_cell.length_c   1.000
_cell.angle_alpha   90.00
_cell.angle_beta   90.00
_cell.angle_gamma   90.00
#
_symmetry.space_group_name_H-M   'P 1'
#
loop_
_entity.id
_entity.type
_entity.pdbx_description
1 polymer ?
#
loop_
_entity_poly.entity_id
_entity_poly.type
_entity_poly.pdbx_seq_one_letter_code
_entity_poly.pdbx_strand_id
1 'polypeptide(L)'
;MSDKQFPLISDALVRTGGTPKDKASAIREVGELLRNAGYVDPPYVASMAEREKAADTFLGAGVAIPHGKVEDKNCVLHDGIAVLQVPAGVEWNAGQTAKLVVGIAARSDGHLAILKRLTRLIQDEERIARLSSTDSAADIVSALSEERGAEDTKPAEAEDLEVRDEWVVDYPSGLHARPASRSEEHTSELQSHQPI
;
A
#
# COMPACT_ATOMS: atom_id res chain seq x y z
N MET A 1 -15.57 -0.72 33.22
CA MET A 1 -14.50 -0.19 32.37
C MET A 1 -14.92 -0.48 30.96
N SER A 2 -15.25 0.55 30.16
CA SER A 2 -15.60 0.32 28.73
C SER A 2 -14.37 -0.20 28.04
N ASP A 3 -14.45 -1.39 27.46
CA ASP A 3 -13.42 -1.89 26.54
C ASP A 3 -13.31 -0.90 25.37
N LYS A 4 -12.20 -0.17 25.34
CA LYS A 4 -11.92 0.77 24.26
C LYS A 4 -11.69 -0.05 22.98
N GLN A 5 -12.68 -0.07 22.12
CA GLN A 5 -12.58 -0.76 20.85
C GLN A 5 -11.64 0.06 19.93
N PHE A 6 -10.66 -0.60 19.31
CA PHE A 6 -9.74 0.00 18.37
C PHE A 6 -10.10 -0.46 16.93
N PRO A 7 -11.00 0.25 16.23
CA PRO A 7 -11.34 -0.08 14.85
C PRO A 7 -10.17 0.22 13.93
N LEU A 8 -10.10 -0.45 12.78
CA LEU A 8 -9.04 -0.24 11.81
C LEU A 8 -8.89 1.23 11.39
N ILE A 9 -10.01 1.96 11.29
CA ILE A 9 -10.09 3.40 11.02
C ILE A 9 -11.30 3.98 11.76
N SER A 10 -11.21 5.23 12.16
CA SER A 10 -12.30 6.02 12.76
C SER A 10 -12.10 7.51 12.48
N ASP A 11 -13.10 8.33 12.76
CA ASP A 11 -13.01 9.80 12.57
C ASP A 11 -11.81 10.41 13.33
N ALA A 12 -11.44 9.86 14.48
CA ALA A 12 -10.28 10.30 15.27
C ALA A 12 -8.93 10.07 14.56
N LEU A 13 -8.91 9.19 13.56
CA LEU A 13 -7.73 8.86 12.75
C LEU A 13 -7.72 9.59 11.40
N VAL A 14 -8.71 10.45 11.14
CA VAL A 14 -8.80 11.20 9.88
C VAL A 14 -8.70 12.68 10.14
N ARG A 15 -7.85 13.35 9.39
CA ARG A 15 -7.73 14.80 9.34
C ARG A 15 -7.91 15.28 7.90
N THR A 16 -8.95 16.08 7.67
CA THR A 16 -9.19 16.75 6.39
C THR A 16 -8.57 18.14 6.37
N GLY A 17 -8.31 18.67 5.19
CA GLY A 17 -7.81 20.04 5.01
C GLY A 17 -6.39 20.27 5.58
N GLY A 18 -5.56 19.26 5.65
CA GLY A 18 -4.17 19.38 6.10
C GLY A 18 -3.33 20.27 5.18
N THR A 19 -2.36 20.99 5.75
CA THR A 19 -1.44 21.87 5.03
C THR A 19 0.01 21.65 5.46
N PRO A 20 0.52 20.40 5.38
CA PRO A 20 1.91 20.13 5.71
C PRO A 20 2.84 20.90 4.76
N LYS A 21 3.97 21.38 5.27
CA LYS A 21 4.94 22.16 4.49
C LYS A 21 5.71 21.30 3.49
N ASP A 22 5.94 20.04 3.84
CA ASP A 22 6.74 19.08 3.10
C ASP A 22 6.36 17.64 3.45
N LYS A 23 6.95 16.68 2.74
CA LYS A 23 6.79 15.24 2.98
C LYS A 23 7.07 14.86 4.44
N ALA A 24 8.14 15.37 5.04
CA ALA A 24 8.51 15.01 6.39
C ALA A 24 7.48 15.48 7.43
N SER A 25 6.91 16.67 7.26
CA SER A 25 5.82 17.16 8.10
C SER A 25 4.53 16.36 7.90
N ALA A 26 4.20 15.96 6.66
CA ALA A 26 3.04 15.13 6.38
C ALA A 26 3.14 13.75 7.06
N ILE A 27 4.31 13.10 6.99
CA ILE A 27 4.57 11.81 7.66
C ILE A 27 4.45 11.96 9.18
N ARG A 28 5.01 13.03 9.73
CA ARG A 28 4.91 13.30 11.17
C ARG A 28 3.45 13.54 11.58
N GLU A 29 2.69 14.35 10.85
CA GLU A 29 1.30 14.66 11.17
C GLU A 29 0.44 13.40 11.16
N VAL A 30 0.56 12.55 10.15
CA VAL A 30 -0.22 11.31 10.10
C VAL A 30 0.24 10.31 11.17
N GLY A 31 1.52 10.25 11.49
CA GLY A 31 2.05 9.45 12.59
C GLY A 31 1.53 9.90 13.96
N GLU A 32 1.41 11.22 14.16
CA GLU A 32 0.85 11.80 15.38
C GLU A 32 -0.66 11.48 15.54
N LEU A 33 -1.42 11.36 14.44
CA LEU A 33 -2.81 10.88 14.51
C LEU A 33 -2.88 9.47 15.08
N LEU A 34 -2.02 8.55 14.61
CA LEU A 34 -1.91 7.19 15.16
C LEU A 34 -1.51 7.20 16.64
N ARG A 35 -0.51 7.99 16.99
CA ARG A 35 -0.02 8.11 18.39
C ARG A 35 -1.10 8.67 19.32
N ASN A 36 -1.72 9.77 18.93
CA ASN A 36 -2.71 10.46 19.78
C ASN A 36 -3.98 9.62 19.98
N ALA A 37 -4.32 8.78 19.01
CA ALA A 37 -5.41 7.83 19.12
C ALA A 37 -5.05 6.56 19.93
N GLY A 38 -3.76 6.35 20.23
CA GLY A 38 -3.26 5.23 21.04
C GLY A 38 -2.99 3.96 20.24
N TYR A 39 -2.73 4.07 18.93
CA TYR A 39 -2.41 2.94 18.07
C TYR A 39 -0.92 2.61 18.07
N VAL A 40 -0.07 3.58 18.34
CA VAL A 40 1.38 3.41 18.34
C VAL A 40 2.04 4.16 19.49
N ASP A 41 3.18 3.66 19.90
CA ASP A 41 4.08 4.36 20.84
C ASP A 41 4.85 5.48 20.13
N PRO A 42 5.31 6.52 20.85
CA PRO A 42 6.00 7.69 20.29
C PRO A 42 7.16 7.39 19.34
N PRO A 43 8.02 6.36 19.55
CA PRO A 43 9.13 6.05 18.64
C PRO A 43 8.68 5.65 17.24
N TYR A 44 7.45 5.16 17.09
CA TYR A 44 6.94 4.72 15.79
C TYR A 44 6.86 5.86 14.76
N VAL A 45 6.55 7.08 15.21
CA VAL A 45 6.49 8.27 14.33
C VAL A 45 7.84 8.56 13.70
N ALA A 46 8.92 8.44 14.48
CA ALA A 46 10.28 8.56 13.95
C ALA A 46 10.63 7.42 12.99
N SER A 47 10.22 6.20 13.34
CA SER A 47 10.40 5.02 12.49
C SER A 47 9.75 5.18 11.11
N MET A 48 8.56 5.79 11.02
CA MET A 48 7.91 6.09 9.73
C MET A 48 8.76 7.00 8.85
N ALA A 49 9.36 8.06 9.44
CA ALA A 49 10.24 8.96 8.70
C ALA A 49 11.54 8.28 8.24
N GLU A 50 12.12 7.42 9.08
CA GLU A 50 13.32 6.65 8.72
C GLU A 50 13.01 5.59 7.63
N ARG A 51 11.84 4.97 7.68
CA ARG A 51 11.39 4.01 6.67
C ARG A 51 11.24 4.67 5.30
N GLU A 52 10.66 5.87 5.26
CA GLU A 52 10.51 6.63 4.01
C GLU A 52 11.87 7.00 3.38
N LYS A 53 12.89 7.31 4.17
CA LYS A 53 14.24 7.57 3.66
C LYS A 53 14.88 6.34 3.01
N ALA A 54 14.55 5.14 3.50
CA ALA A 54 15.10 3.89 3.00
C ALA A 54 14.43 3.43 1.69
N ALA A 55 13.15 3.66 1.53
CA ALA A 55 12.40 3.35 0.32
C ALA A 55 11.11 4.17 0.26
N ASP A 56 10.81 4.67 -0.92
CA ASP A 56 9.63 5.47 -1.22
C ASP A 56 8.33 4.72 -0.92
N THR A 57 7.37 5.44 -0.34
CA THR A 57 6.04 4.91 -0.02
C THR A 57 4.92 5.53 -0.86
N PHE A 58 5.25 6.24 -1.94
CA PHE A 58 4.27 6.77 -2.88
C PHE A 58 3.71 5.65 -3.77
N LEU A 59 2.38 5.46 -3.75
CA LEU A 59 1.72 4.42 -4.54
C LEU A 59 1.22 4.89 -5.91
N GLY A 60 1.22 6.19 -6.17
CA GLY A 60 0.58 6.78 -7.35
C GLY A 60 -0.81 7.35 -7.05
N ALA A 61 -1.48 7.90 -8.06
CA ALA A 61 -2.80 8.54 -7.97
C ALA A 61 -2.95 9.55 -6.81
N GLY A 62 -1.86 10.18 -6.39
CA GLY A 62 -1.87 11.14 -5.28
C GLY A 62 -1.94 10.49 -3.89
N VAL A 63 -1.61 9.22 -3.76
CA VAL A 63 -1.65 8.48 -2.49
C VAL A 63 -0.25 8.07 -2.05
N ALA A 64 0.08 8.33 -0.78
CA ALA A 64 1.29 7.85 -0.12
C ALA A 64 0.92 7.05 1.13
N ILE A 65 1.70 6.00 1.45
CA ILE A 65 1.42 5.07 2.55
C ILE A 65 2.60 4.97 3.55
N PRO A 66 2.99 6.05 4.21
CA PRO A 66 4.05 5.98 5.20
C PRO A 66 3.71 4.99 6.33
N HIS A 67 4.69 4.16 6.69
CA HIS A 67 4.60 3.15 7.74
C HIS A 67 5.95 2.98 8.42
N GLY A 68 5.98 2.37 9.60
CA GLY A 68 7.22 2.14 10.35
C GLY A 68 8.07 1.01 9.78
N LYS A 69 9.32 0.92 10.24
CA LYS A 69 10.21 -0.19 9.92
C LYS A 69 9.74 -1.49 10.58
N VAL A 70 10.12 -2.62 9.98
CA VAL A 70 9.76 -3.96 10.50
C VAL A 70 10.32 -4.20 11.90
N GLU A 71 11.54 -3.65 12.18
CA GLU A 71 12.19 -3.77 13.49
C GLU A 71 11.38 -3.10 14.61
N ASP A 72 10.65 -2.04 14.27
CA ASP A 72 9.90 -1.20 15.21
C ASP A 72 8.42 -1.62 15.36
N LYS A 73 8.03 -2.81 14.84
CA LYS A 73 6.66 -3.35 14.95
C LYS A 73 6.17 -3.48 16.39
N ASN A 74 7.08 -3.62 17.35
CA ASN A 74 6.73 -3.69 18.77
C ASN A 74 6.19 -2.35 19.31
N CYS A 75 6.45 -1.24 18.61
CA CYS A 75 5.86 0.07 18.92
C CYS A 75 4.41 0.19 18.44
N VAL A 76 3.89 -0.78 17.70
CA VAL A 76 2.48 -0.81 17.29
C VAL A 76 1.67 -1.46 18.41
N LEU A 77 0.73 -0.73 18.99
CA LEU A 77 -0.17 -1.19 20.04
C LEU A 77 -1.42 -1.83 19.47
N HIS A 78 -1.97 -1.25 18.40
CA HIS A 78 -3.15 -1.73 17.68
C HIS A 78 -2.97 -1.53 16.18
N ASP A 79 -3.49 -2.46 15.37
CA ASP A 79 -3.52 -2.29 13.92
C ASP A 79 -4.49 -1.18 13.55
N GLY A 80 -4.06 -0.27 12.68
CA GLY A 80 -4.87 0.88 12.30
C GLY A 80 -4.34 1.67 11.14
N ILE A 81 -5.22 2.51 10.59
CA ILE A 81 -4.95 3.43 9.50
C ILE A 81 -5.30 4.84 9.94
N ALA A 82 -4.38 5.78 9.79
CA ALA A 82 -4.68 7.20 9.88
C ALA A 82 -4.59 7.85 8.50
N VAL A 83 -5.42 8.87 8.24
CA VAL A 83 -5.43 9.58 6.97
C VAL A 83 -5.27 11.07 7.21
N LEU A 84 -4.27 11.65 6.58
CA LEU A 84 -4.11 13.09 6.41
C LEU A 84 -4.49 13.43 4.96
N GLN A 85 -5.63 14.07 4.76
CA GLN A 85 -6.03 14.60 3.47
C GLN A 85 -5.44 16.00 3.30
N VAL A 86 -4.79 16.22 2.15
CA VAL A 86 -4.10 17.46 1.78
C VAL A 86 -4.66 17.93 0.43
N PRO A 87 -5.74 18.75 0.39
CA PRO A 87 -6.40 19.12 -0.87
C PRO A 87 -5.48 19.83 -1.87
N ALA A 88 -4.61 20.72 -1.35
CA ALA A 88 -3.61 21.40 -2.17
C ALA A 88 -2.48 20.47 -2.66
N GLY A 89 -2.36 19.29 -2.05
CA GLY A 89 -1.27 18.38 -2.27
C GLY A 89 0.02 18.78 -1.56
N VAL A 90 0.86 17.80 -1.28
CA VAL A 90 2.24 17.99 -0.79
C VAL A 90 3.19 17.27 -1.72
N GLU A 91 4.27 17.93 -2.11
CA GLU A 91 5.30 17.29 -2.93
C GLU A 91 5.91 16.10 -2.16
N TRP A 92 5.76 14.90 -2.74
CA TRP A 92 6.26 13.66 -2.13
C TRP A 92 7.65 13.31 -2.68
N ASN A 93 7.78 13.34 -3.98
CA ASN A 93 9.03 13.28 -4.73
C ASN A 93 8.96 14.26 -5.89
N ALA A 94 10.07 14.47 -6.60
CA ALA A 94 10.10 15.36 -7.76
C ALA A 94 9.01 15.00 -8.78
N GLY A 95 8.06 15.90 -8.98
CA GLY A 95 6.92 15.71 -9.88
C GLY A 95 5.80 14.79 -9.35
N GLN A 96 5.88 14.32 -8.11
CA GLN A 96 4.85 13.50 -7.48
C GLN A 96 4.24 14.23 -6.29
N THR A 97 2.93 14.40 -6.32
CA THR A 97 2.17 15.12 -5.29
C THR A 97 1.22 14.18 -4.58
N ALA A 98 1.33 14.08 -3.24
CA ALA A 98 0.39 13.33 -2.42
C ALA A 98 -0.75 14.23 -1.94
N LYS A 99 -1.99 13.78 -2.12
CA LYS A 99 -3.22 14.41 -1.60
C LYS A 99 -3.84 13.60 -0.47
N LEU A 100 -3.58 12.29 -0.45
CA LEU A 100 -3.98 11.40 0.63
C LEU A 100 -2.74 10.72 1.20
N VAL A 101 -2.38 11.08 2.42
CA VAL A 101 -1.26 10.48 3.16
C VAL A 101 -1.85 9.52 4.18
N VAL A 102 -1.65 8.22 3.95
CA VAL A 102 -2.25 7.14 4.71
C VAL A 102 -1.20 6.47 5.59
N GLY A 103 -1.15 6.87 6.85
CA GLY A 103 -0.26 6.27 7.85
C GLY A 103 -0.77 4.89 8.27
N ILE A 104 0.09 3.89 8.23
CA ILE A 104 -0.27 2.51 8.57
C ILE A 104 0.47 2.09 9.84
N ALA A 105 -0.29 1.58 10.81
CA ALA A 105 0.21 0.85 11.96
C ALA A 105 -0.26 -0.61 11.85
N ALA A 106 0.67 -1.57 11.73
CA ALA A 106 0.32 -2.98 11.67
C ALA A 106 1.44 -3.85 12.25
N ARG A 107 1.06 -4.86 13.09
CA ARG A 107 2.01 -5.79 13.73
C ARG A 107 2.36 -6.99 12.87
N SER A 108 1.43 -7.43 12.02
CA SER A 108 1.51 -8.69 11.28
C SER A 108 0.71 -8.63 9.96
N ASP A 109 0.05 -9.72 9.62
CA ASP A 109 -0.71 -9.91 8.36
C ASP A 109 -1.89 -8.94 8.17
N GLY A 110 -2.31 -8.20 9.20
CA GLY A 110 -3.25 -7.07 9.08
C GLY A 110 -2.81 -6.04 8.04
N HIS A 111 -1.52 -5.90 7.85
CA HIS A 111 -0.89 -5.10 6.79
C HIS A 111 -1.38 -5.50 5.37
N LEU A 112 -1.51 -6.79 5.08
CA LEU A 112 -1.95 -7.26 3.76
C LEU A 112 -3.40 -6.89 3.45
N ALA A 113 -4.28 -6.97 4.44
CA ALA A 113 -5.68 -6.55 4.28
C ALA A 113 -5.80 -5.06 4.00
N ILE A 114 -5.01 -4.24 4.71
CA ILE A 114 -4.91 -2.80 4.50
C ILE A 114 -4.42 -2.49 3.08
N LEU A 115 -3.32 -3.10 2.66
CA LEU A 115 -2.75 -2.90 1.33
C LEU A 115 -3.72 -3.30 0.22
N LYS A 116 -4.44 -4.41 0.37
CA LYS A 116 -5.49 -4.81 -0.58
C LYS A 116 -6.58 -3.74 -0.74
N ARG A 117 -7.04 -3.16 0.37
CA ARG A 117 -8.05 -2.07 0.34
C ARG A 117 -7.52 -0.84 -0.37
N LEU A 118 -6.31 -0.42 -0.03
CA LEU A 118 -5.66 0.74 -0.65
C LEU A 118 -5.39 0.54 -2.14
N THR A 119 -4.94 -0.65 -2.56
CA THR A 119 -4.72 -0.97 -3.97
C THR A 119 -6.01 -0.87 -4.78
N ARG A 120 -7.14 -1.37 -4.26
CA ARG A 120 -8.45 -1.23 -4.90
C ARG A 120 -8.90 0.23 -4.99
N LEU A 121 -8.67 0.99 -3.91
CA LEU A 121 -9.02 2.42 -3.87
C LEU A 121 -8.24 3.22 -4.92
N ILE A 122 -6.94 2.93 -5.10
CA ILE A 122 -6.07 3.64 -6.05
C ILE A 122 -6.48 3.37 -7.51
N GLN A 123 -7.08 2.22 -7.80
CA GLN A 123 -7.59 1.87 -9.13
C GLN A 123 -8.87 2.65 -9.50
N ASP A 124 -9.54 3.26 -8.53
CA ASP A 124 -10.73 4.09 -8.71
C ASP A 124 -10.36 5.58 -8.65
N GLU A 125 -9.93 6.13 -9.77
CA GLU A 125 -9.48 7.52 -9.87
C GLU A 125 -10.56 8.54 -9.47
N GLU A 126 -11.82 8.27 -9.78
CA GLU A 126 -12.94 9.16 -9.42
C GLU A 126 -13.13 9.17 -7.90
N ARG A 127 -13.02 8.01 -7.26
CA ARG A 127 -13.11 7.88 -5.80
C ARG A 127 -11.94 8.59 -5.12
N ILE A 128 -10.72 8.44 -5.62
CA ILE A 128 -9.54 9.17 -5.12
C ILE A 128 -9.73 10.67 -5.27
N ALA A 129 -10.18 11.15 -6.43
CA ALA A 129 -10.41 12.57 -6.65
C ALA A 129 -11.44 13.14 -5.67
N ARG A 130 -12.54 12.43 -5.43
CA ARG A 130 -13.56 12.79 -4.45
C ARG A 130 -13.02 12.84 -3.03
N LEU A 131 -12.29 11.80 -2.59
CA LEU A 131 -11.70 11.73 -1.25
C LEU A 131 -10.60 12.77 -1.04
N SER A 132 -9.89 13.16 -2.11
CA SER A 132 -8.86 14.20 -2.06
C SER A 132 -9.43 15.61 -1.88
N SER A 133 -10.74 15.80 -2.07
CA SER A 133 -11.42 17.11 -2.01
C SER A 133 -12.57 17.17 -1.00
N THR A 134 -12.94 16.06 -0.35
CA THR A 134 -14.03 16.05 0.64
C THR A 134 -13.64 16.79 1.91
N ASP A 135 -14.60 17.45 2.54
CA ASP A 135 -14.46 18.02 3.88
C ASP A 135 -14.91 17.04 4.98
N SER A 136 -15.44 15.88 4.59
CA SER A 136 -16.04 14.89 5.48
C SER A 136 -15.04 13.78 5.84
N ALA A 137 -14.64 13.72 7.10
CA ALA A 137 -13.88 12.59 7.62
C ALA A 137 -14.64 11.26 7.48
N ALA A 138 -15.96 11.29 7.65
CA ALA A 138 -16.83 10.13 7.54
C ALA A 138 -16.79 9.50 6.13
N ASP A 139 -16.66 10.30 5.07
CA ASP A 139 -16.52 9.77 3.69
C ASP A 139 -15.24 8.96 3.54
N ILE A 140 -14.14 9.45 4.13
CA ILE A 140 -12.84 8.77 4.10
C ILE A 140 -12.91 7.49 4.93
N VAL A 141 -13.50 7.55 6.13
CA VAL A 141 -13.70 6.38 6.99
C VAL A 141 -14.54 5.34 6.28
N SER A 142 -15.68 5.72 5.70
CA SER A 142 -16.57 4.82 4.95
C SER A 142 -15.81 4.16 3.79
N ALA A 143 -15.09 4.94 3.00
CA ALA A 143 -14.33 4.45 1.86
C ALA A 143 -13.28 3.39 2.22
N LEU A 144 -12.65 3.52 3.41
CA LEU A 144 -11.62 2.61 3.88
C LEU A 144 -12.16 1.50 4.81
N SER A 145 -13.38 1.65 5.36
CA SER A 145 -14.04 0.63 6.17
C SER A 145 -14.82 -0.38 5.33
N GLU A 146 -15.34 0.02 4.16
CA GLU A 146 -16.13 -0.85 3.31
C GLU A 146 -15.33 -2.07 2.88
N GLU A 147 -15.66 -3.21 3.47
CA GLU A 147 -15.47 -4.51 2.84
C GLU A 147 -16.56 -4.64 1.75
N ARG A 148 -16.35 -4.06 0.57
CA ARG A 148 -17.10 -4.56 -0.58
C ARG A 148 -16.74 -6.02 -0.67
N GLY A 149 -17.75 -6.86 -0.38
CA GLY A 149 -17.66 -8.29 -0.58
C GLY A 149 -17.00 -8.53 -1.93
N ALA A 150 -16.08 -9.46 -1.95
CA ALA A 150 -15.50 -9.94 -3.18
C ALA A 150 -16.66 -10.38 -4.10
N GLU A 151 -17.17 -9.45 -4.93
CA GLU A 151 -17.43 -9.87 -6.28
C GLU A 151 -16.02 -10.11 -6.82
N ASP A 152 -15.58 -11.36 -6.63
CA ASP A 152 -14.54 -11.94 -7.43
C ASP A 152 -14.85 -11.53 -8.88
N THR A 153 -14.19 -10.50 -9.37
CA THR A 153 -13.78 -10.57 -10.76
C THR A 153 -12.81 -11.75 -10.75
N LYS A 154 -13.37 -12.95 -10.85
CA LYS A 154 -12.70 -14.14 -11.32
C LYS A 154 -11.77 -13.62 -12.41
N PRO A 155 -10.44 -13.80 -12.31
CA PRO A 155 -9.58 -13.45 -13.42
C PRO A 155 -10.28 -14.06 -14.63
N ALA A 156 -10.53 -13.28 -15.68
CA ALA A 156 -11.09 -13.84 -16.89
C ALA A 156 -10.31 -15.12 -17.13
N GLU A 157 -11.00 -16.26 -17.12
CA GLU A 157 -10.35 -17.53 -17.43
C GLU A 157 -9.63 -17.24 -18.74
N ALA A 158 -8.29 -17.17 -18.66
CA ALA A 158 -7.49 -17.08 -19.86
C ALA A 158 -7.96 -18.28 -20.69
N GLU A 159 -8.50 -18.03 -21.90
CA GLU A 159 -8.88 -19.10 -22.81
C GLU A 159 -7.73 -20.09 -22.82
N ASP A 160 -8.04 -21.33 -22.47
CA ASP A 160 -7.04 -22.38 -22.32
C ASP A 160 -6.36 -22.49 -23.70
N LEU A 161 -5.12 -22.05 -23.79
CA LEU A 161 -4.36 -22.17 -25.03
C LEU A 161 -4.31 -23.64 -25.39
N GLU A 162 -4.72 -23.98 -26.60
CA GLU A 162 -4.76 -25.38 -27.09
C GLU A 162 -3.37 -26.06 -27.12
N VAL A 163 -2.31 -25.26 -26.91
CA VAL A 163 -0.92 -25.75 -26.88
C VAL A 163 -0.46 -25.85 -25.45
N ARG A 164 -0.28 -27.07 -24.95
CA ARG A 164 0.32 -27.39 -23.66
C ARG A 164 1.70 -28.00 -23.90
N ASP A 165 2.76 -27.27 -23.52
CA ASP A 165 4.10 -27.80 -23.41
C ASP A 165 4.39 -28.20 -21.96
N GLU A 166 4.71 -29.47 -21.74
CA GLU A 166 5.07 -29.99 -20.42
C GLU A 166 6.60 -29.95 -20.28
N TRP A 167 7.07 -29.05 -19.42
CA TRP A 167 8.49 -28.92 -19.11
C TRP A 167 8.81 -29.62 -17.80
N VAL A 168 9.63 -30.66 -17.85
CA VAL A 168 10.15 -31.30 -16.65
C VAL A 168 11.39 -30.51 -16.19
N VAL A 169 11.23 -29.80 -15.07
CA VAL A 169 12.34 -29.05 -14.45
C VAL A 169 12.97 -29.92 -13.36
N ASP A 170 14.14 -30.46 -13.64
CA ASP A 170 14.91 -31.28 -12.69
C ASP A 170 15.91 -30.40 -11.92
N TYR A 171 15.39 -29.46 -11.10
CA TYR A 171 16.18 -28.66 -10.18
C TYR A 171 15.81 -29.01 -8.74
N PRO A 172 16.76 -29.37 -7.89
CA PRO A 172 16.51 -29.72 -6.49
C PRO A 172 15.89 -28.62 -5.64
N SER A 173 16.00 -27.36 -6.09
CA SER A 173 15.50 -26.15 -5.40
C SER A 173 14.27 -25.50 -6.04
N GLY A 174 13.68 -26.09 -7.09
CA GLY A 174 12.55 -25.51 -7.84
C GLY A 174 12.93 -24.34 -8.76
N LEU A 175 11.92 -23.76 -9.41
CA LEU A 175 12.10 -22.63 -10.32
C LEU A 175 12.21 -21.30 -9.54
N HIS A 176 13.33 -20.62 -9.73
CA HIS A 176 13.54 -19.24 -9.28
C HIS A 176 13.76 -18.32 -10.49
N ALA A 177 13.64 -16.99 -10.31
CA ALA A 177 13.74 -16.01 -11.38
C ALA A 177 15.00 -16.15 -12.29
N ARG A 178 16.14 -16.57 -11.73
CA ARG A 178 17.38 -16.77 -12.50
C ARG A 178 17.34 -17.93 -13.49
N PRO A 179 16.78 -19.13 -13.15
CA PRO A 179 16.59 -20.19 -14.14
C PRO A 179 15.64 -19.82 -15.28
N ALA A 180 14.58 -19.04 -14.99
CA ALA A 180 13.65 -18.59 -16.03
C ALA A 180 14.31 -17.67 -17.07
N SER A 181 15.17 -16.74 -16.65
CA SER A 181 15.92 -15.86 -17.56
C SER A 181 16.86 -16.62 -18.48
N ARG A 182 17.42 -17.75 -18.00
CA ARG A 182 18.36 -18.57 -18.76
C ARG A 182 17.69 -19.45 -19.82
N SER A 183 16.39 -19.77 -19.63
CA SER A 183 15.64 -20.53 -20.64
C SER A 183 15.30 -19.69 -21.87
N GLU A 184 15.15 -18.36 -21.71
CA GLU A 184 14.90 -17.44 -22.83
C GLU A 184 16.13 -17.30 -23.75
N GLU A 185 17.36 -17.33 -23.19
CA GLU A 185 18.59 -17.31 -24.00
C GLU A 185 18.76 -18.60 -24.81
N HIS A 186 18.31 -19.75 -24.28
CA HIS A 186 18.43 -21.02 -25.00
C HIS A 186 17.44 -21.15 -26.17
N THR A 187 16.27 -20.51 -26.09
CA THR A 187 15.29 -20.53 -27.20
C THR A 187 15.73 -19.67 -28.38
N SER A 188 16.54 -18.63 -28.15
CA SER A 188 17.10 -17.80 -29.24
C SER A 188 18.19 -18.53 -30.04
N GLU A 189 18.94 -19.45 -29.45
CA GLU A 189 19.98 -20.21 -30.16
C GLU A 189 19.42 -21.34 -31.04
N LEU A 190 18.24 -21.90 -30.68
CA LEU A 190 17.61 -22.94 -31.49
C LEU A 190 16.97 -22.43 -32.79
N GLN A 191 16.77 -21.14 -32.93
CA GLN A 191 16.23 -20.52 -34.16
C GLN A 191 17.31 -20.22 -35.20
N SER A 192 18.60 -20.36 -34.90
CA SER A 192 19.72 -20.08 -35.83
C SER A 192 20.20 -21.25 -36.65
N HIS A 193 19.64 -22.46 -36.48
CA HIS A 193 19.99 -23.66 -37.28
C HIS A 193 18.79 -24.13 -38.12
N GLN A 194 18.54 -23.43 -39.24
CA GLN A 194 17.88 -24.05 -40.39
C GLN A 194 18.91 -24.49 -41.41
N PRO A 195 18.96 -25.74 -41.83
CA PRO A 195 19.86 -26.20 -42.91
C PRO A 195 19.32 -25.70 -44.26
N ILE A 196 20.25 -25.33 -45.09
CA ILE A 196 20.09 -25.01 -46.50
C ILE A 196 19.65 -26.22 -47.27
#